data_e69bc005563a7b17e461fa4519fdba65
#
_entry.id   e69bc005563a7b17e461fa4519fdba65
#
_cell.length_a   1.000
_cell.length_b   1.000
_cell.length_c   1.000
_cell.angle_alpha   90.00
_cell.angle_beta   90.00
_cell.angle_gamma   90.00
#
_symmetry.space_group_name_H-M   'P 1'
#
loop_
_entity.id
_entity.type
_entity.pdbx_description
1 polymer ?
#
loop_
_entity_poly.entity_id
_entity_poly.type
_entity_poly.pdbx_seq_one_letter_code
_entity_poly.pdbx_strand_id
1 'polypeptide(L)'
;PRMVDYVVPTGVRIAEAERVRLGAYLASGTEVLREGFVSYNAGTLGPATVEGCLYSGVTVGEGAVLQHDSSVVSNALSNGDRPALHVGASTVLGVNSTLMELSLGDNCLLGPNLLIEPDTTLYFADDDRLAPASTIAGEDGWSIVHEPGNVEPVARKVADTTSTGSSGQSNQGSRSSRRAK
;
A
#
# COMPACT_ATOMS: atom_id res chain seq x y z
N PRO A 1 -10.18 23.23 -7.71
CA PRO A 1 -10.93 23.50 -6.45
C PRO A 1 -10.59 22.48 -5.37
N ARG A 2 -10.60 22.90 -4.12
CA ARG A 2 -10.41 22.04 -2.96
C ARG A 2 -11.69 21.26 -2.67
N MET A 3 -11.58 20.02 -2.24
CA MET A 3 -12.74 19.20 -1.86
C MET A 3 -13.55 19.89 -0.74
N VAL A 4 -12.87 20.35 0.30
CA VAL A 4 -13.51 20.85 1.54
C VAL A 4 -14.30 22.14 1.35
N ASP A 5 -14.15 22.84 0.23
CA ASP A 5 -14.99 23.99 -0.11
C ASP A 5 -16.43 23.59 -0.50
N TYR A 6 -16.66 22.33 -0.84
CA TYR A 6 -17.93 21.79 -1.31
C TYR A 6 -18.42 20.60 -0.50
N VAL A 7 -17.49 19.73 -0.08
CA VAL A 7 -17.77 18.48 0.64
C VAL A 7 -16.77 18.31 1.77
N VAL A 8 -17.26 18.15 2.99
CA VAL A 8 -16.45 17.78 4.14
C VAL A 8 -16.74 16.32 4.48
N PRO A 9 -15.82 15.39 4.14
CA PRO A 9 -16.06 13.98 4.40
C PRO A 9 -16.05 13.66 5.88
N THR A 10 -16.97 12.81 6.32
CA THR A 10 -17.10 12.42 7.74
C THR A 10 -16.01 11.41 8.11
N GLY A 11 -15.39 11.61 9.30
CA GLY A 11 -14.39 10.68 9.82
C GLY A 11 -13.06 10.68 9.09
N VAL A 12 -12.78 11.73 8.31
CA VAL A 12 -11.54 11.90 7.56
C VAL A 12 -10.71 13.02 8.16
N ARG A 13 -9.41 12.85 8.20
CA ARG A 13 -8.45 13.87 8.62
C ARG A 13 -7.66 14.38 7.42
N ILE A 14 -7.75 15.66 7.14
CA ILE A 14 -7.01 16.33 6.07
C ILE A 14 -6.15 17.42 6.71
N ALA A 15 -4.83 17.27 6.64
CA ALA A 15 -3.90 18.22 7.23
C ALA A 15 -3.87 19.56 6.47
N GLU A 16 -3.91 19.50 5.13
CA GLU A 16 -3.92 20.68 4.27
C GLU A 16 -5.01 20.59 3.19
N ALA A 17 -5.97 21.51 3.26
CA ALA A 17 -7.18 21.47 2.43
C ALA A 17 -6.92 21.55 0.92
N GLU A 18 -5.92 22.29 0.48
CA GLU A 18 -5.54 22.43 -0.93
C GLU A 18 -4.90 21.20 -1.56
N ARG A 19 -4.48 20.26 -0.74
CA ARG A 19 -3.84 19.02 -1.17
C ARG A 19 -4.84 17.93 -1.57
N VAL A 20 -6.14 18.12 -1.27
CA VAL A 20 -7.22 17.22 -1.69
C VAL A 20 -8.13 17.92 -2.68
N ARG A 21 -8.17 17.43 -3.90
CA ARG A 21 -8.90 18.06 -5.01
C ARG A 21 -10.38 17.68 -5.00
N LEU A 22 -11.22 18.60 -5.47
CA LEU A 22 -12.65 18.30 -5.70
C LEU A 22 -12.77 17.11 -6.67
N GLY A 23 -13.62 16.14 -6.34
CA GLY A 23 -13.77 14.89 -7.09
C GLY A 23 -12.90 13.74 -6.57
N ALA A 24 -12.12 13.94 -5.50
CA ALA A 24 -11.52 12.86 -4.74
C ALA A 24 -12.58 12.14 -3.88
N TYR A 25 -12.37 10.87 -3.57
CA TYR A 25 -13.16 10.10 -2.61
C TYR A 25 -12.28 9.64 -1.45
N LEU A 26 -12.69 9.98 -0.23
CA LEU A 26 -11.97 9.58 0.98
C LEU A 26 -12.92 8.82 1.91
N ALA A 27 -12.65 7.53 2.12
CA ALA A 27 -13.39 6.72 3.06
C ALA A 27 -13.14 7.16 4.51
N SER A 28 -14.12 6.95 5.38
CA SER A 28 -13.99 7.23 6.82
C SER A 28 -12.77 6.50 7.41
N GLY A 29 -12.03 7.15 8.29
CA GLY A 29 -10.78 6.65 8.86
C GLY A 29 -9.53 6.99 8.03
N THR A 30 -9.69 7.62 6.87
CA THR A 30 -8.54 8.07 6.07
C THR A 30 -7.87 9.29 6.70
N GLU A 31 -6.55 9.27 6.70
CA GLU A 31 -5.71 10.42 7.07
C GLU A 31 -4.87 10.86 5.88
N VAL A 32 -5.07 12.09 5.42
CA VAL A 32 -4.19 12.75 4.45
C VAL A 32 -3.26 13.66 5.25
N LEU A 33 -2.01 13.24 5.36
CA LEU A 33 -0.99 13.94 6.14
C LEU A 33 -0.50 15.18 5.37
N ARG A 34 0.39 15.95 5.98
CA ARG A 34 0.77 17.26 5.47
C ARG A 34 1.29 17.27 4.04
N GLU A 35 2.13 16.30 3.70
CA GLU A 35 2.72 16.17 2.37
C GLU A 35 1.86 15.34 1.41
N GLY A 36 0.80 14.70 1.92
CA GLY A 36 -0.11 13.88 1.13
C GLY A 36 -0.87 14.70 0.10
N PHE A 37 -1.07 14.12 -1.08
CA PHE A 37 -1.86 14.72 -2.15
C PHE A 37 -2.83 13.69 -2.74
N VAL A 38 -4.08 14.10 -2.90
CA VAL A 38 -5.12 13.29 -3.56
C VAL A 38 -5.75 14.08 -4.69
N SER A 39 -5.56 13.58 -5.90
CA SER A 39 -6.08 14.21 -7.12
C SER A 39 -7.58 14.00 -7.28
N TYR A 40 -8.21 14.73 -8.19
CA TYR A 40 -9.57 14.43 -8.64
C TYR A 40 -9.61 13.01 -9.24
N ASN A 41 -10.75 12.34 -9.10
CA ASN A 41 -10.95 10.96 -9.57
C ASN A 41 -9.89 9.97 -9.02
N ALA A 42 -9.46 10.22 -7.80
CA ALA A 42 -8.59 9.35 -7.01
C ALA A 42 -9.19 9.18 -5.61
N GLY A 43 -8.75 8.18 -4.85
CA GLY A 43 -9.23 8.09 -3.49
C GLY A 43 -8.88 6.81 -2.74
N THR A 44 -9.43 6.74 -1.52
CA THR A 44 -9.27 5.62 -0.60
C THR A 44 -10.59 4.88 -0.44
N LEU A 45 -10.57 3.55 -0.55
CA LEU A 45 -11.77 2.70 -0.45
C LEU A 45 -12.02 2.19 0.97
N GLY A 46 -11.11 2.43 1.89
CA GLY A 46 -11.17 2.16 3.33
C GLY A 46 -10.23 3.10 4.08
N PRO A 47 -10.13 2.98 5.42
CA PRO A 47 -9.13 3.70 6.21
C PRO A 47 -7.74 3.55 5.61
N ALA A 48 -7.05 4.64 5.33
CA ALA A 48 -5.73 4.63 4.73
C ALA A 48 -4.91 5.84 5.20
N THR A 49 -3.58 5.73 5.15
CA THR A 49 -2.68 6.84 5.47
C THR A 49 -2.00 7.31 4.18
N VAL A 50 -2.22 8.58 3.83
CA VAL A 50 -1.69 9.18 2.61
C VAL A 50 -0.73 10.30 2.99
N GLU A 51 0.56 10.02 2.92
CA GLU A 51 1.65 10.99 3.03
C GLU A 51 2.37 11.21 1.68
N GLY A 52 2.04 10.38 0.70
CA GLY A 52 2.47 10.46 -0.69
C GLY A 52 1.39 11.02 -1.61
N CYS A 53 1.52 10.78 -2.91
CA CYS A 53 0.66 11.33 -3.95
C CYS A 53 -0.19 10.25 -4.64
N LEU A 54 -1.51 10.41 -4.60
CA LEU A 54 -2.46 9.67 -5.44
C LEU A 54 -2.86 10.51 -6.64
N TYR A 55 -2.41 10.11 -7.81
CA TYR A 55 -2.80 10.79 -9.04
C TYR A 55 -4.16 10.31 -9.56
N SER A 56 -4.70 11.02 -10.54
CA SER A 56 -6.03 10.75 -11.10
C SER A 56 -6.14 9.32 -11.64
N GLY A 57 -7.25 8.65 -11.35
CA GLY A 57 -7.51 7.27 -11.75
C GLY A 57 -6.97 6.21 -10.77
N VAL A 58 -6.44 6.62 -9.62
CA VAL A 58 -5.83 5.73 -8.63
C VAL A 58 -6.73 5.57 -7.41
N THR A 59 -6.93 4.33 -6.98
CA THR A 59 -7.59 4.01 -5.70
C THR A 59 -6.69 3.15 -4.83
N VAL A 60 -6.83 3.29 -3.50
CA VAL A 60 -6.12 2.46 -2.53
C VAL A 60 -7.08 1.77 -1.57
N GLY A 61 -6.76 0.56 -1.17
CA GLY A 61 -7.55 -0.26 -0.27
C GLY A 61 -7.40 0.11 1.20
N GLU A 62 -8.16 -0.58 2.04
CA GLU A 62 -8.13 -0.42 3.50
C GLU A 62 -6.76 -0.76 4.08
N GLY A 63 -6.28 0.05 5.01
CA GLY A 63 -4.99 -0.14 5.66
C GLY A 63 -3.77 0.17 4.78
N ALA A 64 -3.98 0.65 3.56
CA ALA A 64 -2.86 1.05 2.71
C ALA A 64 -2.13 2.26 3.30
N VAL A 65 -0.80 2.26 3.15
CA VAL A 65 0.06 3.33 3.63
C VAL A 65 0.94 3.82 2.49
N LEU A 66 0.76 5.07 2.11
CA LEU A 66 1.66 5.77 1.21
C LEU A 66 2.59 6.63 2.04
N GLN A 67 3.85 6.21 2.14
CA GLN A 67 4.86 6.95 2.90
C GLN A 67 5.30 8.22 2.16
N HIS A 68 6.05 9.03 2.86
CA HIS A 68 6.55 10.32 2.38
C HIS A 68 7.15 10.26 0.97
N ASP A 69 6.76 11.19 0.11
CA ASP A 69 7.18 11.29 -1.30
C ASP A 69 6.90 10.05 -2.17
N SER A 70 6.14 9.07 -1.67
CA SER A 70 5.70 8.00 -2.54
C SER A 70 4.61 8.47 -3.50
N SER A 71 4.49 7.83 -4.66
CA SER A 71 3.47 8.22 -5.64
C SER A 71 2.94 7.03 -6.43
N VAL A 72 1.65 7.12 -6.81
CA VAL A 72 1.01 6.19 -7.74
C VAL A 72 0.48 6.99 -8.91
N VAL A 73 0.97 6.66 -10.09
CA VAL A 73 0.75 7.43 -11.32
C VAL A 73 0.10 6.59 -12.39
N SER A 74 -1.03 7.06 -12.91
CA SER A 74 -1.65 6.55 -14.12
C SER A 74 -1.52 7.60 -15.21
N ASN A 75 -0.85 7.28 -16.32
CA ASN A 75 -0.69 8.16 -17.44
C ASN A 75 -1.92 8.14 -18.36
N ALA A 76 -2.19 9.26 -19.02
CA ALA A 76 -3.21 9.30 -20.04
C ALA A 76 -2.73 8.56 -21.30
N LEU A 77 -3.59 7.71 -21.84
CA LEU A 77 -3.38 7.08 -23.15
C LEU A 77 -3.52 8.12 -24.28
N SER A 78 -3.09 7.75 -25.47
CA SER A 78 -3.16 8.63 -26.66
C SER A 78 -4.59 9.06 -27.04
N ASN A 79 -5.61 8.30 -26.62
CA ASN A 79 -7.04 8.63 -26.78
C ASN A 79 -7.58 9.52 -25.64
N GLY A 80 -6.75 9.89 -24.65
CA GLY A 80 -7.12 10.69 -23.48
C GLY A 80 -7.67 9.89 -22.30
N ASP A 81 -7.90 8.59 -22.42
CA ASP A 81 -8.30 7.72 -21.32
C ASP A 81 -7.14 7.51 -20.35
N ARG A 82 -7.47 7.25 -19.07
CA ARG A 82 -6.52 6.83 -18.05
C ARG A 82 -6.90 5.46 -17.56
N PRO A 83 -5.98 4.49 -17.57
CA PRO A 83 -6.20 3.21 -16.90
C PRO A 83 -6.45 3.43 -15.40
N ALA A 84 -7.48 2.78 -14.88
CA ALA A 84 -7.69 2.74 -13.43
C ALA A 84 -6.62 1.86 -12.78
N LEU A 85 -5.94 2.40 -11.78
CA LEU A 85 -4.96 1.66 -10.98
C LEU A 85 -5.49 1.44 -9.57
N HIS A 86 -5.12 0.31 -9.00
CA HIS A 86 -5.47 -0.04 -7.64
C HIS A 86 -4.24 -0.49 -6.85
N VAL A 87 -4.12 0.01 -5.64
CA VAL A 87 -3.19 -0.46 -4.62
C VAL A 87 -4.01 -1.16 -3.55
N GLY A 88 -3.77 -2.43 -3.35
CA GLY A 88 -4.58 -3.28 -2.48
C GLY A 88 -4.52 -2.92 -0.99
N ALA A 89 -5.36 -3.61 -0.22
CA ALA A 89 -5.45 -3.43 1.23
C ALA A 89 -4.13 -3.80 1.92
N SER A 90 -3.79 -3.09 3.00
CA SER A 90 -2.58 -3.30 3.80
C SER A 90 -1.27 -3.26 2.99
N THR A 91 -1.30 -2.66 1.81
CA THR A 91 -0.12 -2.47 0.96
C THR A 91 0.60 -1.19 1.35
N VAL A 92 1.93 -1.27 1.43
CA VAL A 92 2.79 -0.16 1.83
C VAL A 92 3.67 0.26 0.66
N LEU A 93 3.62 1.55 0.33
CA LEU A 93 4.57 2.18 -0.59
C LEU A 93 5.62 2.92 0.24
N GLY A 94 6.87 2.51 0.10
CA GLY A 94 8.01 3.07 0.83
C GLY A 94 8.32 4.50 0.43
N VAL A 95 9.14 5.14 1.26
CA VAL A 95 9.57 6.54 1.04
C VAL A 95 10.19 6.72 -0.35
N ASN A 96 9.77 7.78 -1.04
CA ASN A 96 10.29 8.14 -2.36
C ASN A 96 10.18 7.00 -3.40
N SER A 97 9.14 6.19 -3.30
CA SER A 97 8.85 5.13 -4.28
C SER A 97 7.76 5.57 -5.24
N THR A 98 7.84 5.14 -6.47
CA THR A 98 6.83 5.42 -7.50
C THR A 98 6.34 4.13 -8.13
N LEU A 99 5.03 3.96 -8.13
CA LEU A 99 4.34 2.92 -8.87
C LEU A 99 3.68 3.57 -10.09
N MET A 100 4.16 3.25 -11.28
CA MET A 100 3.67 3.86 -12.52
C MET A 100 2.99 2.81 -13.39
N GLU A 101 1.74 3.07 -13.78
CA GLU A 101 0.95 2.23 -14.69
C GLU A 101 0.83 0.75 -14.27
N LEU A 102 1.03 0.46 -12.99
CA LEU A 102 0.96 -0.87 -12.43
C LEU A 102 0.07 -0.87 -11.19
N SER A 103 -0.82 -1.85 -11.07
CA SER A 103 -1.56 -2.12 -9.84
C SER A 103 -0.80 -3.12 -8.97
N LEU A 104 -0.92 -2.99 -7.66
CA LEU A 104 -0.49 -3.99 -6.68
C LEU A 104 -1.71 -4.53 -5.95
N GLY A 105 -1.69 -5.80 -5.60
CA GLY A 105 -2.71 -6.43 -4.78
C GLY A 105 -2.56 -6.12 -3.29
N ASP A 106 -3.22 -6.93 -2.48
CA ASP A 106 -3.23 -6.79 -1.02
C ASP A 106 -1.91 -7.26 -0.39
N ASN A 107 -1.59 -6.72 0.78
CA ASN A 107 -0.42 -7.12 1.57
C ASN A 107 0.91 -7.05 0.81
N CYS A 108 1.05 -6.10 -0.08
CA CYS A 108 2.29 -5.86 -0.81
C CYS A 108 3.17 -4.81 -0.12
N LEU A 109 4.46 -4.86 -0.41
CA LEU A 109 5.43 -3.85 0.00
C LEU A 109 6.24 -3.41 -1.21
N LEU A 110 6.23 -2.12 -1.49
CA LEU A 110 7.20 -1.49 -2.37
C LEU A 110 8.24 -0.77 -1.50
N GLY A 111 9.50 -1.18 -1.61
CA GLY A 111 10.60 -0.59 -0.84
C GLY A 111 10.90 0.86 -1.23
N PRO A 112 11.71 1.55 -0.43
CA PRO A 112 12.04 2.95 -0.69
C PRO A 112 12.92 3.12 -1.93
N ASN A 113 12.84 4.31 -2.53
CA ASN A 113 13.65 4.74 -3.69
C ASN A 113 13.52 3.84 -4.92
N LEU A 114 12.36 3.22 -5.13
CA LEU A 114 12.08 2.39 -6.29
C LEU A 114 11.09 3.07 -7.23
N LEU A 115 11.39 3.04 -8.52
CA LEU A 115 10.44 3.32 -9.60
C LEU A 115 10.11 2.01 -10.29
N ILE A 116 8.84 1.60 -10.24
CA ILE A 116 8.36 0.35 -10.84
C ILE A 116 7.31 0.66 -11.90
N GLU A 117 7.60 0.23 -13.11
CA GLU A 117 6.75 0.27 -14.30
C GLU A 117 6.43 -1.17 -14.77
N PRO A 118 5.43 -1.39 -15.64
CA PRO A 118 5.08 -2.73 -16.09
C PRO A 118 6.23 -3.53 -16.72
N ASP A 119 7.14 -2.86 -17.40
CA ASP A 119 8.31 -3.46 -18.07
C ASP A 119 9.59 -3.44 -17.22
N THR A 120 9.55 -2.88 -16.01
CA THR A 120 10.67 -2.94 -15.08
C THR A 120 11.05 -4.39 -14.80
N THR A 121 12.30 -4.73 -15.05
CA THR A 121 12.82 -6.07 -14.75
C THR A 121 12.95 -6.26 -13.24
N LEU A 122 12.35 -7.33 -12.72
CA LEU A 122 12.47 -7.76 -11.33
C LEU A 122 13.22 -9.10 -11.25
N TYR A 123 14.03 -9.25 -10.20
CA TYR A 123 14.62 -10.54 -9.85
C TYR A 123 13.70 -11.28 -8.86
N PHE A 124 13.11 -12.36 -9.29
CA PHE A 124 12.26 -13.22 -8.47
C PHE A 124 13.13 -14.22 -7.71
N ALA A 125 13.40 -13.90 -6.46
CA ALA A 125 14.36 -14.67 -5.67
C ALA A 125 13.90 -16.09 -5.32
N ASP A 126 12.58 -16.33 -5.27
CA ASP A 126 12.02 -17.64 -4.95
C ASP A 126 12.18 -18.62 -6.13
N ASP A 127 12.21 -18.11 -7.34
CA ASP A 127 12.32 -18.91 -8.59
C ASP A 127 13.66 -18.74 -9.30
N ASP A 128 14.56 -17.91 -8.78
CA ASP A 128 15.85 -17.56 -9.40
C ASP A 128 15.72 -17.12 -10.87
N ARG A 129 14.77 -16.20 -11.14
CA ARG A 129 14.47 -15.74 -12.50
C ARG A 129 14.30 -14.23 -12.60
N LEU A 130 14.56 -13.69 -13.77
CA LEU A 130 14.22 -12.32 -14.15
C LEU A 130 12.91 -12.30 -14.93
N ALA A 131 12.02 -11.39 -14.62
CA ALA A 131 10.80 -11.15 -15.38
C ALA A 131 10.31 -9.72 -15.19
N PRO A 132 9.47 -9.20 -16.09
CA PRO A 132 8.90 -7.85 -15.94
C PRO A 132 7.90 -7.78 -14.78
N ALA A 133 7.79 -6.61 -14.17
CA ALA A 133 6.86 -6.35 -13.07
C ALA A 133 5.40 -6.60 -13.43
N SER A 134 5.05 -6.49 -14.71
CA SER A 134 3.70 -6.82 -15.20
C SER A 134 3.26 -8.26 -14.89
N THR A 135 4.19 -9.18 -14.63
CA THR A 135 3.86 -10.57 -14.25
C THR A 135 3.17 -10.67 -12.89
N ILE A 136 3.32 -9.68 -12.04
CA ILE A 136 2.71 -9.63 -10.70
C ILE A 136 1.68 -8.50 -10.56
N ALA A 137 1.26 -7.90 -11.68
CA ALA A 137 0.28 -6.83 -11.69
C ALA A 137 -1.03 -7.25 -10.99
N GLY A 138 -1.40 -6.52 -9.93
CA GLY A 138 -2.61 -6.80 -9.15
C GLY A 138 -2.57 -8.05 -8.27
N GLU A 139 -1.44 -8.78 -8.22
CA GLU A 139 -1.29 -9.92 -7.33
C GLU A 139 -0.97 -9.52 -5.89
N ASP A 140 -1.45 -10.32 -4.94
CA ASP A 140 -1.28 -10.10 -3.51
C ASP A 140 0.07 -10.62 -2.99
N GLY A 141 0.51 -10.05 -1.86
CA GLY A 141 1.59 -10.61 -1.06
C GLY A 141 2.97 -10.53 -1.69
N TRP A 142 3.28 -9.49 -2.44
CA TRP A 142 4.61 -9.27 -3.01
C TRP A 142 5.39 -8.20 -2.25
N SER A 143 6.62 -8.51 -1.92
CA SER A 143 7.62 -7.54 -1.43
C SER A 143 8.61 -7.27 -2.55
N ILE A 144 8.73 -6.01 -2.97
CA ILE A 144 9.67 -5.55 -3.98
C ILE A 144 10.62 -4.58 -3.31
N VAL A 145 11.88 -4.93 -3.17
CA VAL A 145 12.88 -4.13 -2.45
C VAL A 145 14.21 -4.13 -3.19
N HIS A 146 15.02 -3.10 -2.95
CA HIS A 146 16.40 -3.11 -3.39
C HIS A 146 17.25 -3.85 -2.36
N GLU A 147 17.98 -4.88 -2.81
CA GLU A 147 18.90 -5.64 -1.96
C GLU A 147 20.36 -5.40 -2.38
N PRO A 148 21.29 -5.21 -1.44
CA PRO A 148 22.70 -5.06 -1.75
C PRO A 148 23.22 -6.26 -2.54
N GLY A 149 23.94 -6.00 -3.63
CA GLY A 149 24.51 -7.03 -4.50
C GLY A 149 23.63 -7.42 -5.69
N ASN A 150 22.37 -7.02 -5.71
CA ASN A 150 21.49 -7.16 -6.87
C ASN A 150 21.39 -5.83 -7.64
N VAL A 151 21.42 -5.92 -8.96
CA VAL A 151 21.24 -4.76 -9.84
C VAL A 151 19.74 -4.44 -9.95
N GLU A 152 18.93 -5.49 -10.14
CA GLU A 152 17.50 -5.38 -10.27
C GLU A 152 16.81 -5.41 -8.90
N PRO A 153 15.65 -4.76 -8.76
CA PRO A 153 14.83 -4.89 -7.55
C PRO A 153 14.44 -6.36 -7.34
N VAL A 154 14.49 -6.79 -6.09
CA VAL A 154 14.20 -8.17 -5.69
C VAL A 154 12.75 -8.32 -5.31
N ALA A 155 12.05 -9.21 -5.98
CA ALA A 155 10.68 -9.59 -5.67
C ALA A 155 10.63 -10.92 -4.90
N ARG A 156 9.91 -10.93 -3.77
CA ARG A 156 9.67 -12.12 -2.96
C ARG A 156 8.20 -12.22 -2.60
N LYS A 157 7.68 -13.43 -2.54
CA LYS A 157 6.35 -13.67 -1.99
C LYS A 157 6.41 -13.52 -0.47
N VAL A 158 5.55 -12.69 0.09
CA VAL A 158 5.40 -12.58 1.55
C VAL A 158 4.69 -13.83 2.03
N ALA A 159 5.31 -14.60 2.93
CA ALA A 159 4.69 -15.78 3.51
C ALA A 159 3.45 -15.38 4.32
N ASP A 160 2.33 -16.07 4.10
CA ASP A 160 1.11 -15.88 4.90
C ASP A 160 1.40 -16.15 6.38
N THR A 161 1.43 -15.12 7.20
CA THR A 161 1.62 -15.20 8.66
C THR A 161 0.35 -15.68 9.40
N THR A 162 -0.62 -16.26 8.70
CA THR A 162 -1.91 -16.67 9.29
C THR A 162 -1.94 -18.10 9.84
N SER A 163 -0.81 -18.80 10.01
CA SER A 163 -0.81 -20.17 10.54
C SER A 163 0.22 -20.44 11.64
N THR A 164 0.25 -19.61 12.70
CA THR A 164 0.90 -20.05 13.96
C THR A 164 0.28 -19.33 15.15
N GLY A 165 -0.64 -20.00 15.83
CA GLY A 165 -1.12 -19.44 17.07
C GLY A 165 -2.32 -20.11 17.70
N SER A 166 -2.32 -21.43 17.89
CA SER A 166 -3.07 -21.99 19.03
C SER A 166 -2.58 -23.40 19.36
N SER A 167 -1.45 -23.50 20.02
CA SER A 167 -1.20 -24.64 20.88
C SER A 167 -1.28 -24.15 22.33
N GLY A 168 -2.47 -24.23 22.88
CA GLY A 168 -2.71 -23.98 24.30
C GLY A 168 -1.96 -25.00 25.12
N GLN A 169 -0.98 -24.56 25.87
CA GLN A 169 -0.45 -25.32 27.01
C GLN A 169 -1.33 -25.04 28.23
N SER A 170 -2.19 -26.01 28.52
CA SER A 170 -2.86 -26.14 29.80
C SER A 170 -1.83 -26.53 30.88
N ASN A 171 -1.41 -25.56 31.66
CA ASN A 171 -0.60 -25.82 32.85
C ASN A 171 -1.53 -26.13 34.04
N GLN A 172 -1.71 -27.42 34.34
CA GLN A 172 -2.33 -27.87 35.58
C GLN A 172 -1.35 -27.68 36.72
N GLY A 173 -1.50 -26.59 37.46
CA GLY A 173 -0.85 -26.40 38.76
C GLY A 173 -1.49 -27.27 39.84
N SER A 174 -0.82 -28.32 40.28
CA SER A 174 -1.19 -29.16 41.42
C SER A 174 -1.17 -28.35 42.72
N ARG A 175 -2.32 -28.29 43.39
CA ARG A 175 -2.43 -27.86 44.78
C ARG A 175 -1.84 -28.94 45.67
N SER A 176 -0.76 -28.64 46.34
CA SER A 176 -0.29 -29.38 47.50
C SER A 176 -0.68 -28.62 48.77
N SER A 177 -1.58 -29.22 49.53
CA SER A 177 -1.94 -28.85 50.89
C SER A 177 -0.80 -29.23 51.85
N ARG A 178 -0.37 -28.32 52.70
CA ARG A 178 0.19 -28.72 54.02
C ARG A 178 -0.32 -27.79 55.11
N ARG A 179 -1.00 -28.43 56.00
CA ARG A 179 -1.51 -28.01 57.31
C ARG A 179 -0.39 -28.04 58.36
N ALA A 180 -0.60 -27.28 59.46
CA ALA A 180 -0.04 -27.37 60.83
C ALA A 180 1.29 -26.61 61.03
N LYS A 181 1.46 -25.79 62.02
CA LYS A 181 0.95 -25.70 63.44
C LYS A 181 0.89 -24.22 63.80
#